data_9c2e07e8c48f0024c67145a44c0a5bd7
#
_entry.id   9c2e07e8c48f0024c67145a44c0a5bd7
#
_cell.length_a   1.000
_cell.length_b   1.000
_cell.length_c   1.000
_cell.angle_alpha   90.00
_cell.angle_beta   90.00
_cell.angle_gamma   90.00
#
_symmetry.space_group_name_H-M   'P 1'
#
loop_
_entity.id
_entity.type
_entity.pdbx_description
1 polymer ?
#
loop_
_entity_poly.entity_id
_entity_poly.type
_entity_poly.pdbx_seq_one_letter_code
_entity_poly.pdbx_strand_id
1 'polypeptide(L)'
;MESLRIKDFDLQSRLFVGTGKYSSYEIMQRALDASGCQVVTVAVRRERLVDQQGRSLLDFLDLSRYTILPNTAGCFSAEDAIRVALLGRDLLEKQKNRGAGWVKLEVLGDKKTLLPDPVGTIEATKELVTEGFTVLAYTSDDPRSAVRIKEAGAASVMPAGSPIGSGQGVLNPLNISLCLELLKDGDPNYPVIVDAGVGTASDVTIAMELGADGVLLNTGVAHAKDPVRMAQAMKHAIEAGRLAYLSGRIPKKRYATASSPFEGVISYIPGE
;
A
#
# COMPACT_ATOMS: atom_id res chain seq x y z
N MET A 1 12.97 7.82 -9.90
CA MET A 1 12.22 8.34 -8.73
C MET A 1 13.11 8.27 -7.49
N GLU A 2 12.89 9.18 -6.53
CA GLU A 2 13.51 9.07 -5.21
C GLU A 2 13.09 7.76 -4.53
N SER A 3 13.99 7.13 -3.78
CA SER A 3 13.69 5.92 -3.02
C SER A 3 12.66 6.19 -1.93
N LEU A 4 11.90 5.18 -1.57
CA LEU A 4 11.05 5.17 -0.38
C LEU A 4 11.84 4.55 0.76
N ARG A 5 12.09 5.32 1.82
CA ARG A 5 12.79 4.83 2.99
C ARG A 5 11.82 4.40 4.09
N ILE A 6 11.98 3.18 4.59
CA ILE A 6 11.27 2.67 5.77
C ILE A 6 12.33 2.06 6.69
N LYS A 7 12.61 2.72 7.83
CA LYS A 7 13.73 2.34 8.69
C LYS A 7 15.04 2.21 7.89
N ASP A 8 15.65 1.03 7.88
CA ASP A 8 16.92 0.75 7.22
C ASP A 8 16.78 0.28 5.76
N PHE A 9 15.57 0.30 5.22
CA PHE A 9 15.30 -0.13 3.85
C PHE A 9 15.10 1.06 2.91
N ASP A 10 15.87 1.07 1.83
CA ASP A 10 15.69 1.97 0.70
C ASP A 10 15.04 1.21 -0.46
N LEU A 11 13.79 1.52 -0.75
CA LEU A 11 12.98 0.86 -1.76
C LEU A 11 12.90 1.74 -3.01
N GLN A 12 13.22 1.18 -4.17
CA GLN A 12 13.09 1.88 -5.47
C GLN A 12 11.65 1.87 -5.98
N SER A 13 10.86 0.89 -5.53
CA SER A 13 9.43 0.80 -5.84
C SER A 13 8.59 1.28 -4.67
N ARG A 14 7.57 2.08 -4.98
CA ARG A 14 6.55 2.54 -4.03
C ARG A 14 5.29 1.69 -4.08
N LEU A 15 5.31 0.62 -4.90
CA LEU A 15 4.22 -0.34 -5.04
C LEU A 15 4.51 -1.58 -4.21
N PHE A 16 3.58 -1.93 -3.33
CA PHE A 16 3.56 -3.14 -2.52
C PHE A 16 2.45 -4.05 -3.03
N VAL A 17 2.75 -5.33 -3.26
CA VAL A 17 1.78 -6.24 -3.87
C VAL A 17 1.56 -7.48 -3.00
N GLY A 18 0.30 -7.87 -2.86
CA GLY A 18 -0.07 -9.10 -2.17
C GLY A 18 -0.01 -10.32 -3.08
N THR A 19 0.02 -11.50 -2.45
CA THR A 19 0.13 -12.80 -3.13
C THR A 19 -1.17 -13.60 -3.15
N GLY A 20 -2.22 -13.10 -2.51
CA GLY A 20 -3.47 -13.85 -2.38
C GLY A 20 -4.37 -13.79 -3.61
N LYS A 21 -5.20 -14.83 -3.80
CA LYS A 21 -6.33 -14.87 -4.74
C LYS A 21 -6.00 -14.89 -6.24
N TYR A 22 -4.77 -15.06 -6.63
CA TYR A 22 -4.43 -15.34 -8.04
C TYR A 22 -4.95 -16.72 -8.43
N SER A 23 -5.26 -16.91 -9.71
CA SER A 23 -5.75 -18.19 -10.24
C SER A 23 -4.67 -19.28 -10.26
N SER A 24 -3.39 -18.92 -10.32
CA SER A 24 -2.25 -19.82 -10.13
C SER A 24 -1.05 -19.04 -9.59
N TYR A 25 -0.07 -19.78 -9.04
CA TYR A 25 1.19 -19.20 -8.57
C TYR A 25 2.05 -18.65 -9.71
N GLU A 26 1.99 -19.26 -10.89
CA GLU A 26 2.70 -18.78 -12.10
C GLU A 26 2.17 -17.42 -12.56
N ILE A 27 0.84 -17.22 -12.52
CA ILE A 27 0.24 -15.90 -12.85
C ILE A 27 0.62 -14.88 -11.78
N MET A 28 0.60 -15.26 -10.51
CA MET A 28 1.06 -14.41 -9.42
C MET A 28 2.51 -13.96 -9.66
N GLN A 29 3.42 -14.88 -9.92
CA GLN A 29 4.84 -14.59 -10.15
C GLN A 29 5.02 -13.60 -11.31
N ARG A 30 4.36 -13.86 -12.45
CA ARG A 30 4.40 -12.96 -13.62
C ARG A 30 3.83 -11.57 -13.32
N ALA A 31 2.78 -11.48 -12.52
CA ALA A 31 2.19 -10.20 -12.11
C ALA A 31 3.12 -9.43 -11.15
N LEU A 32 3.74 -10.13 -10.18
CA LEU A 32 4.73 -9.53 -9.30
C LEU A 32 5.93 -8.98 -10.09
N ASP A 33 6.45 -9.73 -11.04
CA ASP A 33 7.54 -9.29 -11.91
C ASP A 33 7.16 -8.06 -12.73
N ALA A 34 5.97 -8.07 -13.33
CA ALA A 34 5.45 -6.96 -14.14
C ALA A 34 5.19 -5.70 -13.32
N SER A 35 4.83 -5.83 -12.04
CA SER A 35 4.61 -4.72 -11.12
C SER A 35 5.90 -3.98 -10.75
N GLY A 36 7.05 -4.64 -10.85
CA GLY A 36 8.33 -4.10 -10.39
C GLY A 36 8.40 -3.86 -8.88
N CYS A 37 7.51 -4.46 -8.09
CA CYS A 37 7.53 -4.33 -6.64
C CYS A 37 8.77 -4.98 -6.03
N GLN A 38 9.22 -4.44 -4.91
CA GLN A 38 10.31 -5.01 -4.12
C GLN A 38 9.82 -5.61 -2.81
N VAL A 39 8.62 -5.22 -2.38
CA VAL A 39 7.97 -5.73 -1.17
C VAL A 39 6.72 -6.50 -1.56
N VAL A 40 6.64 -7.73 -1.07
CA VAL A 40 5.53 -8.66 -1.34
C VAL A 40 4.90 -9.10 -0.04
N THR A 41 3.58 -8.93 0.11
CA THR A 41 2.90 -9.36 1.34
C THR A 41 2.46 -10.81 1.26
N VAL A 42 2.69 -11.52 2.36
CA VAL A 42 2.32 -12.93 2.52
C VAL A 42 1.50 -13.12 3.79
N ALA A 43 0.33 -13.74 3.65
CA ALA A 43 -0.50 -14.09 4.80
C ALA A 43 0.05 -15.37 5.47
N VAL A 44 0.78 -15.22 6.56
CA VAL A 44 1.47 -16.31 7.28
C VAL A 44 0.54 -17.44 7.66
N ARG A 45 -0.71 -17.15 8.05
CA ARG A 45 -1.71 -18.18 8.39
C ARG A 45 -2.06 -19.12 7.24
N ARG A 46 -1.75 -18.75 5.99
CA ARG A 46 -2.04 -19.51 4.77
C ARG A 46 -0.81 -20.23 4.22
N GLU A 47 0.37 -20.04 4.83
CA GLU A 47 1.64 -20.59 4.34
C GLU A 47 1.68 -22.13 4.31
N ARG A 48 0.82 -22.80 5.07
CA ARG A 48 0.71 -24.26 5.04
C ARG A 48 -0.09 -24.82 3.86
N LEU A 49 -0.67 -23.94 3.03
CA LEU A 49 -1.37 -24.36 1.82
C LEU A 49 -0.35 -24.67 0.75
N VAL A 50 -0.31 -25.92 0.34
CA VAL A 50 0.52 -26.40 -0.77
C VAL A 50 -0.35 -26.66 -1.99
N ASP A 51 0.23 -26.55 -3.17
CA ASP A 51 -0.42 -26.95 -4.41
C ASP A 51 -0.51 -28.48 -4.54
N GLN A 52 -1.05 -28.98 -5.66
CA GLN A 52 -1.18 -30.42 -5.92
C GLN A 52 0.17 -31.15 -5.99
N GLN A 53 1.28 -30.44 -6.20
CA GLN A 53 2.63 -30.96 -6.22
C GLN A 53 3.36 -30.81 -4.87
N GLY A 54 2.67 -30.33 -3.83
CA GLY A 54 3.26 -30.12 -2.50
C GLY A 54 4.12 -28.86 -2.38
N ARG A 55 4.07 -27.94 -3.36
CA ARG A 55 4.84 -26.69 -3.35
C ARG A 55 4.05 -25.60 -2.59
N SER A 56 4.74 -24.87 -1.73
CA SER A 56 4.20 -23.74 -0.99
C SER A 56 4.23 -22.46 -1.83
N LEU A 57 3.53 -21.42 -1.38
CA LEU A 57 3.61 -20.09 -1.98
C LEU A 57 5.05 -19.56 -2.05
N LEU A 58 5.85 -19.81 -1.02
CA LEU A 58 7.24 -19.33 -0.94
C LEU A 58 8.15 -19.97 -1.99
N ASP A 59 7.82 -21.18 -2.47
CA ASP A 59 8.58 -21.87 -3.54
C ASP A 59 8.47 -21.13 -4.90
N PHE A 60 7.48 -20.25 -5.05
CA PHE A 60 7.27 -19.42 -6.23
C PHE A 60 7.79 -17.99 -6.10
N LEU A 61 8.37 -17.65 -4.95
CA LEU A 61 8.92 -16.31 -4.70
C LEU A 61 10.44 -16.35 -4.68
N ASP A 62 11.06 -15.46 -5.43
CA ASP A 62 12.51 -15.25 -5.30
C ASP A 62 12.80 -14.48 -4.00
N LEU A 63 13.09 -15.22 -2.93
CA LEU A 63 13.33 -14.66 -1.59
C LEU A 63 14.62 -13.83 -1.50
N SER A 64 15.51 -13.92 -2.50
CA SER A 64 16.68 -13.05 -2.60
C SER A 64 16.36 -11.67 -3.16
N ARG A 65 15.36 -11.60 -4.03
CA ARG A 65 14.89 -10.39 -4.70
C ARG A 65 13.83 -9.63 -3.88
N TYR A 66 12.84 -10.38 -3.35
CA TYR A 66 11.72 -9.78 -2.65
C TYR A 66 11.96 -9.65 -1.15
N THR A 67 11.66 -8.48 -0.59
CA THR A 67 11.43 -8.33 0.84
C THR A 67 10.03 -8.85 1.13
N ILE A 68 9.94 -9.95 1.86
CA ILE A 68 8.65 -10.48 2.28
C ILE A 68 8.13 -9.66 3.45
N LEU A 69 6.90 -9.18 3.34
CA LEU A 69 6.18 -8.49 4.38
C LEU A 69 5.09 -9.44 4.92
N PRO A 70 5.37 -10.20 6.00
CA PRO A 70 4.36 -11.07 6.57
C PRO A 70 3.20 -10.23 7.11
N ASN A 71 1.97 -10.67 6.88
CA ASN A 71 0.80 -9.98 7.40
C ASN A 71 0.00 -10.86 8.37
N THR A 72 -0.69 -10.19 9.28
CA THR A 72 -1.56 -10.81 10.28
C THR A 72 -3.02 -10.87 9.82
N ALA A 73 -3.25 -10.91 8.51
CA ALA A 73 -4.57 -10.94 7.90
C ALA A 73 -5.48 -12.01 8.49
N GLY A 74 -6.69 -11.59 8.84
CA GLY A 74 -7.69 -12.47 9.45
C GLY A 74 -7.52 -12.67 10.96
N CYS A 75 -6.71 -11.86 11.65
CA CYS A 75 -6.69 -11.77 13.10
C CYS A 75 -7.76 -10.80 13.59
N PHE A 76 -8.49 -11.17 14.65
CA PHE A 76 -9.58 -10.41 15.25
C PHE A 76 -9.28 -10.00 16.69
N SER A 77 -8.04 -10.15 17.13
CA SER A 77 -7.54 -9.66 18.42
C SER A 77 -6.06 -9.28 18.32
N ALA A 78 -5.61 -8.40 19.20
CA ALA A 78 -4.20 -8.04 19.32
C ALA A 78 -3.32 -9.26 19.58
N GLU A 79 -3.73 -10.12 20.53
CA GLU A 79 -3.01 -11.35 20.90
C GLU A 79 -2.80 -12.28 19.69
N ASP A 80 -3.85 -12.53 18.90
CA ASP A 80 -3.75 -13.35 17.68
C ASP A 80 -2.79 -12.74 16.66
N ALA A 81 -2.85 -11.41 16.48
CA ALA A 81 -1.97 -10.70 15.54
C ALA A 81 -0.51 -10.76 15.97
N ILE A 82 -0.21 -10.57 17.25
CA ILE A 82 1.13 -10.69 17.83
C ILE A 82 1.67 -12.12 17.61
N ARG A 83 0.89 -13.14 17.96
CA ARG A 83 1.27 -14.54 17.78
C ARG A 83 1.57 -14.87 16.31
N VAL A 84 0.76 -14.37 15.38
CA VAL A 84 0.96 -14.59 13.94
C VAL A 84 2.19 -13.85 13.44
N ALA A 85 2.47 -12.64 13.92
CA ALA A 85 3.67 -11.89 13.59
C ALA A 85 4.95 -12.65 14.00
N LEU A 86 4.98 -13.16 15.22
CA LEU A 86 6.10 -13.98 15.73
C LEU A 86 6.34 -15.23 14.88
N LEU A 87 5.27 -15.94 14.50
CA LEU A 87 5.37 -17.08 13.57
C LEU A 87 5.92 -16.68 12.20
N GLY A 88 5.55 -15.49 11.71
CA GLY A 88 6.06 -14.95 10.45
C GLY A 88 7.55 -14.67 10.51
N ARG A 89 8.03 -14.09 11.62
CA ARG A 89 9.46 -13.84 11.86
C ARG A 89 10.24 -15.14 11.85
N ASP A 90 9.82 -16.12 12.64
CA ASP A 90 10.49 -17.44 12.72
C ASP A 90 10.60 -18.13 11.35
N LEU A 91 9.54 -18.03 10.54
CA LEU A 91 9.52 -18.58 9.20
C LEU A 91 10.55 -17.90 8.29
N LEU A 92 10.57 -16.56 8.27
CA LEU A 92 11.43 -15.79 7.38
C LEU A 92 12.89 -15.77 7.83
N GLU A 93 13.18 -15.88 9.12
CA GLU A 93 14.55 -16.05 9.64
C GLU A 93 15.15 -17.36 9.13
N LYS A 94 14.40 -18.45 9.15
CA LYS A 94 14.83 -19.75 8.57
C LYS A 94 15.13 -19.64 7.08
N GLN A 95 14.39 -18.81 6.37
CA GLN A 95 14.59 -18.54 4.93
C GLN A 95 15.65 -17.45 4.68
N LYS A 96 16.22 -16.85 5.73
CA LYS A 96 17.16 -15.72 5.66
C LYS A 96 16.63 -14.53 4.83
N ASN A 97 15.32 -14.35 4.82
CA ASN A 97 14.71 -13.21 4.13
C ASN A 97 14.87 -11.94 4.96
N ARG A 98 15.28 -10.86 4.32
CA ARG A 98 15.52 -9.57 4.99
C ARG A 98 14.26 -8.94 5.60
N GLY A 99 13.07 -9.41 5.22
CA GLY A 99 11.78 -8.97 5.78
C GLY A 99 11.40 -9.66 7.10
N ALA A 100 12.24 -10.51 7.67
CA ALA A 100 11.94 -11.26 8.89
C ALA A 100 11.56 -10.35 10.09
N GLY A 101 12.19 -9.19 10.20
CA GLY A 101 11.86 -8.19 11.24
C GLY A 101 10.68 -7.28 10.90
N TRP A 102 9.98 -7.49 9.78
CA TRP A 102 8.85 -6.67 9.35
C TRP A 102 7.52 -7.36 9.64
N VAL A 103 6.47 -6.56 9.81
CA VAL A 103 5.10 -7.07 9.87
C VAL A 103 4.13 -6.03 9.31
N LYS A 104 3.23 -6.46 8.42
CA LYS A 104 2.00 -5.73 8.12
C LYS A 104 0.96 -6.14 9.15
N LEU A 105 0.72 -5.25 10.10
CA LEU A 105 -0.21 -5.50 11.19
C LEU A 105 -1.65 -5.23 10.74
N GLU A 106 -2.49 -6.24 10.87
CA GLU A 106 -3.94 -6.15 10.71
C GLU A 106 -4.60 -6.73 11.97
N VAL A 107 -5.40 -5.94 12.65
CA VAL A 107 -6.36 -6.39 13.68
C VAL A 107 -7.74 -5.97 13.21
N LEU A 108 -8.61 -6.92 12.91
CA LEU A 108 -9.94 -6.67 12.34
C LEU A 108 -11.00 -6.65 13.43
N GLY A 109 -11.89 -5.67 13.37
CA GLY A 109 -12.99 -5.53 14.30
C GLY A 109 -14.23 -6.33 13.92
N ASP A 110 -14.42 -6.60 12.62
CA ASP A 110 -15.63 -7.24 12.11
C ASP A 110 -15.37 -8.16 10.91
N LYS A 111 -15.97 -9.34 10.91
CA LYS A 111 -15.77 -10.37 9.88
C LYS A 111 -16.41 -10.03 8.53
N LYS A 112 -17.45 -9.21 8.51
CA LYS A 112 -18.18 -8.88 7.28
C LYS A 112 -17.59 -7.68 6.58
N THR A 113 -17.26 -6.66 7.33
CA THR A 113 -16.74 -5.39 6.80
C THR A 113 -15.21 -5.40 6.64
N LEU A 114 -14.50 -6.25 7.41
CA LEU A 114 -13.04 -6.28 7.53
C LEU A 114 -12.44 -4.92 7.91
N LEU A 115 -13.23 -4.07 8.56
CA LEU A 115 -12.74 -2.81 9.10
C LEU A 115 -11.80 -3.09 10.28
N PRO A 116 -10.73 -2.30 10.44
CA PRO A 116 -9.77 -2.49 11.52
C PRO A 116 -10.37 -2.16 12.87
N ASP A 117 -9.90 -2.85 13.91
CA ASP A 117 -10.08 -2.46 15.30
C ASP A 117 -8.95 -1.51 15.71
N PRO A 118 -9.22 -0.21 15.92
CA PRO A 118 -8.18 0.74 16.26
C PRO A 118 -7.56 0.48 17.63
N VAL A 119 -8.30 -0.03 18.59
CA VAL A 119 -7.80 -0.32 19.95
C VAL A 119 -6.84 -1.49 19.91
N GLY A 120 -7.25 -2.61 19.35
CA GLY A 120 -6.42 -3.79 19.19
C GLY A 120 -5.20 -3.54 18.29
N THR A 121 -5.33 -2.68 17.26
CA THR A 121 -4.19 -2.29 16.40
C THR A 121 -3.14 -1.50 17.19
N ILE A 122 -3.55 -0.54 18.04
CA ILE A 122 -2.63 0.25 18.87
C ILE A 122 -1.94 -0.65 19.91
N GLU A 123 -2.69 -1.55 20.56
CA GLU A 123 -2.16 -2.50 21.53
C GLU A 123 -1.11 -3.43 20.89
N ALA A 124 -1.46 -4.08 19.79
CA ALA A 124 -0.54 -4.96 19.07
C ALA A 124 0.69 -4.21 18.52
N THR A 125 0.52 -2.94 18.07
CA THR A 125 1.64 -2.12 17.61
C THR A 125 2.67 -1.92 18.72
N LYS A 126 2.25 -1.52 19.92
CA LYS A 126 3.16 -1.30 21.07
C LYS A 126 3.95 -2.54 21.42
N GLU A 127 3.27 -3.67 21.50
CA GLU A 127 3.91 -4.95 21.84
C GLU A 127 4.91 -5.38 20.76
N LEU A 128 4.51 -5.35 19.49
CA LEU A 128 5.37 -5.74 18.38
C LEU A 128 6.59 -4.82 18.23
N VAL A 129 6.45 -3.52 18.51
CA VAL A 129 7.59 -2.57 18.53
C VAL A 129 8.55 -2.93 19.67
N THR A 130 8.04 -3.28 20.85
CA THR A 130 8.85 -3.75 21.99
C THR A 130 9.59 -5.05 21.66
N GLU A 131 8.95 -5.95 20.90
CA GLU A 131 9.54 -7.18 20.36
C GLU A 131 10.54 -6.94 19.20
N GLY A 132 10.79 -5.67 18.85
CA GLY A 132 11.77 -5.28 17.82
C GLY A 132 11.28 -5.35 16.38
N PHE A 133 9.98 -5.46 16.14
CA PHE A 133 9.43 -5.43 14.79
C PHE A 133 9.44 -4.01 14.17
N THR A 134 9.65 -3.97 12.88
CA THR A 134 9.27 -2.83 12.03
C THR A 134 7.81 -3.01 11.63
N VAL A 135 6.92 -2.29 12.33
CA VAL A 135 5.46 -2.43 12.18
C VAL A 135 4.95 -1.48 11.10
N LEU A 136 4.30 -2.03 10.08
CA LEU A 136 3.51 -1.30 9.10
C LEU A 136 2.03 -1.57 9.42
N ALA A 137 1.32 -0.62 9.99
CA ALA A 137 0.01 -0.85 10.58
C ALA A 137 -1.13 -0.42 9.67
N TYR A 138 -1.96 -1.38 9.25
CA TYR A 138 -3.22 -1.13 8.56
C TYR A 138 -4.25 -0.50 9.50
N THR A 139 -4.93 0.55 9.02
CA THR A 139 -6.00 1.22 9.76
C THR A 139 -7.06 1.77 8.81
N SER A 140 -8.17 2.27 9.36
CA SER A 140 -9.14 3.05 8.59
C SER A 140 -8.54 4.40 8.13
N ASP A 141 -9.30 5.16 7.38
CA ASP A 141 -8.97 6.53 6.97
C ASP A 141 -9.21 7.58 8.09
N ASP A 142 -9.41 7.14 9.34
CA ASP A 142 -9.52 8.05 10.49
C ASP A 142 -8.16 8.64 10.89
N PRO A 143 -7.97 9.98 10.73
CA PRO A 143 -6.69 10.62 11.01
C PRO A 143 -6.26 10.51 12.48
N ARG A 144 -7.20 10.45 13.42
CA ARG A 144 -6.85 10.35 14.84
C ARG A 144 -6.35 8.96 15.24
N SER A 145 -6.96 7.93 14.68
CA SER A 145 -6.46 6.56 14.83
C SER A 145 -5.07 6.42 14.20
N ALA A 146 -4.86 6.99 13.02
CA ALA A 146 -3.56 7.00 12.34
C ALA A 146 -2.45 7.61 13.21
N VAL A 147 -2.70 8.78 13.82
CA VAL A 147 -1.74 9.45 14.72
C VAL A 147 -1.42 8.59 15.94
N ARG A 148 -2.43 8.01 16.60
CA ARG A 148 -2.23 7.14 17.78
C ARG A 148 -1.41 5.90 17.44
N ILE A 149 -1.56 5.35 16.26
CA ILE A 149 -0.76 4.20 15.78
C ILE A 149 0.71 4.62 15.56
N LYS A 150 0.97 5.82 14.96
CA LYS A 150 2.32 6.38 14.90
C LYS A 150 2.92 6.58 16.29
N GLU A 151 2.18 7.17 17.21
CA GLU A 151 2.59 7.37 18.62
C GLU A 151 2.87 6.04 19.35
N ALA A 152 2.22 4.95 18.95
CA ALA A 152 2.49 3.60 19.45
C ALA A 152 3.80 3.01 18.89
N GLY A 153 4.47 3.69 17.95
CA GLY A 153 5.78 3.33 17.41
C GLY A 153 5.76 2.65 16.04
N ALA A 154 4.62 2.64 15.34
CA ALA A 154 4.57 2.11 13.97
C ALA A 154 5.58 2.82 13.07
N ALA A 155 6.32 2.06 12.26
CA ALA A 155 7.29 2.59 11.31
C ALA A 155 6.62 3.14 10.04
N SER A 156 5.39 2.71 9.77
CA SER A 156 4.53 3.24 8.72
C SER A 156 3.07 3.03 9.13
N VAL A 157 2.23 4.00 8.85
CA VAL A 157 0.78 3.86 8.96
C VAL A 157 0.20 3.67 7.56
N MET A 158 -0.76 2.75 7.47
CA MET A 158 -1.36 2.33 6.20
C MET A 158 -2.87 2.59 6.22
N PRO A 159 -3.32 3.83 5.96
CA PRO A 159 -4.74 4.15 5.94
C PRO A 159 -5.44 3.49 4.75
N ALA A 160 -6.64 3.00 4.97
CA ALA A 160 -7.46 2.37 3.95
C ALA A 160 -7.96 3.39 2.93
N GLY A 161 -7.84 3.09 1.63
CA GLY A 161 -8.54 3.83 0.59
C GLY A 161 -10.06 3.55 0.64
N SER A 162 -10.41 2.28 0.82
CA SER A 162 -11.76 1.76 1.01
C SER A 162 -11.69 0.33 1.59
N PRO A 163 -12.82 -0.31 1.95
CA PRO A 163 -12.79 -1.64 2.54
C PRO A 163 -12.00 -2.67 1.73
N ILE A 164 -11.31 -3.58 2.42
CA ILE A 164 -10.47 -4.62 1.82
C ILE A 164 -11.22 -5.38 0.71
N GLY A 165 -10.65 -5.41 -0.50
CA GLY A 165 -11.20 -6.14 -1.64
C GLY A 165 -12.44 -5.53 -2.29
N SER A 166 -12.86 -4.33 -1.89
CA SER A 166 -14.04 -3.65 -2.43
C SER A 166 -13.84 -3.09 -3.84
N GLY A 167 -12.61 -2.73 -4.21
CA GLY A 167 -12.31 -2.10 -5.50
C GLY A 167 -12.91 -0.70 -5.68
N GLN A 168 -13.29 -0.02 -4.58
CA GLN A 168 -13.96 1.28 -4.62
C GLN A 168 -12.99 2.48 -4.69
N GLY A 169 -11.68 2.22 -4.62
CA GLY A 169 -10.64 3.23 -4.70
C GLY A 169 -10.50 4.05 -3.43
N VAL A 170 -10.10 5.32 -3.56
CA VAL A 170 -9.96 6.28 -2.45
C VAL A 170 -11.30 6.99 -2.25
N LEU A 171 -12.10 6.51 -1.31
CA LEU A 171 -13.46 7.03 -1.08
C LEU A 171 -13.46 8.40 -0.40
N ASN A 172 -12.51 8.65 0.49
CA ASN A 172 -12.41 9.90 1.22
C ASN A 172 -11.04 10.54 1.07
N PRO A 173 -10.77 11.22 -0.06
CA PRO A 173 -9.49 11.89 -0.29
C PRO A 173 -9.13 12.93 0.78
N LEU A 174 -10.13 13.57 1.40
CA LEU A 174 -9.90 14.55 2.45
C LEU A 174 -9.29 13.88 3.70
N ASN A 175 -9.85 12.77 4.16
CA ASN A 175 -9.30 12.05 5.31
C ASN A 175 -7.89 11.53 5.03
N ILE A 176 -7.63 11.01 3.82
CA ILE A 176 -6.27 10.60 3.43
C ILE A 176 -5.31 11.80 3.48
N SER A 177 -5.71 12.97 2.97
CA SER A 177 -4.90 14.19 3.06
C SER A 177 -4.63 14.61 4.50
N LEU A 178 -5.63 14.52 5.39
CA LEU A 178 -5.47 14.81 6.81
C LEU A 178 -4.56 13.77 7.51
N CYS A 179 -4.66 12.51 7.15
CA CYS A 179 -3.71 11.48 7.63
C CYS A 179 -2.28 11.84 7.23
N LEU A 180 -2.06 12.19 5.96
CA LEU A 180 -0.73 12.58 5.46
C LEU A 180 -0.18 13.80 6.18
N GLU A 181 -0.99 14.87 6.35
CA GLU A 181 -0.60 16.09 7.05
C GLU A 181 -0.21 15.78 8.50
N LEU A 182 -1.09 15.14 9.27
CA LEU A 182 -0.87 14.88 10.69
C LEU A 182 0.24 13.87 10.95
N LEU A 183 0.39 12.85 10.10
CA LEU A 183 1.45 11.85 10.25
C LEU A 183 2.83 12.43 9.90
N LYS A 184 2.89 13.41 9.00
CA LYS A 184 4.15 14.07 8.60
C LYS A 184 4.47 15.34 9.41
N ASP A 185 3.59 15.74 10.31
CA ASP A 185 3.88 16.85 11.24
C ASP A 185 5.07 16.48 12.14
N GLY A 186 6.09 17.34 12.12
CA GLY A 186 7.37 17.11 12.83
C GLY A 186 8.26 15.99 12.26
N ASP A 187 7.78 15.21 11.30
CA ASP A 187 8.54 14.15 10.61
C ASP A 187 8.13 14.05 9.12
N PRO A 188 8.60 14.95 8.26
CA PRO A 188 8.17 15.03 6.87
C PRO A 188 8.48 13.78 6.04
N ASN A 189 9.40 12.95 6.50
CA ASN A 189 9.81 11.71 5.85
C ASN A 189 9.07 10.48 6.39
N TYR A 190 8.12 10.64 7.32
CA TYR A 190 7.36 9.51 7.84
C TYR A 190 6.58 8.83 6.71
N PRO A 191 6.80 7.52 6.47
CA PRO A 191 6.18 6.82 5.34
C PRO A 191 4.70 6.53 5.60
N VAL A 192 3.85 6.97 4.68
CA VAL A 192 2.40 6.69 4.69
C VAL A 192 2.04 5.95 3.40
N ILE A 193 1.49 4.75 3.54
CA ILE A 193 1.18 3.87 2.42
C ILE A 193 -0.32 3.65 2.38
N VAL A 194 -1.01 4.11 1.33
CA VAL A 194 -2.44 3.84 1.16
C VAL A 194 -2.64 2.35 0.89
N ASP A 195 -3.51 1.71 1.65
CA ASP A 195 -3.76 0.26 1.60
C ASP A 195 -5.23 -0.02 1.38
N ALA A 196 -5.52 -1.17 0.79
CA ALA A 196 -6.86 -1.70 0.58
C ALA A 196 -7.79 -0.88 -0.35
N GLY A 197 -8.74 -1.57 -0.92
CA GLY A 197 -9.82 -1.01 -1.73
C GLY A 197 -9.44 -0.51 -3.12
N VAL A 198 -8.16 -0.54 -3.48
CA VAL A 198 -7.68 -0.16 -4.81
C VAL A 198 -8.20 -1.15 -5.85
N GLY A 199 -8.93 -0.66 -6.84
CA GLY A 199 -9.53 -1.46 -7.90
C GLY A 199 -8.84 -1.31 -9.25
N THR A 200 -8.24 -0.15 -9.53
CA THR A 200 -7.59 0.12 -10.83
C THR A 200 -6.47 1.16 -10.72
N ALA A 201 -5.77 1.39 -11.82
CA ALA A 201 -4.62 2.30 -11.89
C ALA A 201 -4.94 3.76 -11.50
N SER A 202 -6.13 4.27 -11.84
CA SER A 202 -6.53 5.63 -11.44
C SER A 202 -6.60 5.81 -9.92
N ASP A 203 -7.00 4.77 -9.18
CA ASP A 203 -7.06 4.83 -7.72
C ASP A 203 -5.66 4.97 -7.11
N VAL A 204 -4.68 4.25 -7.68
CA VAL A 204 -3.26 4.36 -7.32
C VAL A 204 -2.75 5.77 -7.60
N THR A 205 -3.04 6.30 -8.80
CA THR A 205 -2.63 7.66 -9.19
C THR A 205 -3.20 8.70 -8.22
N ILE A 206 -4.49 8.59 -7.87
CA ILE A 206 -5.14 9.49 -6.91
C ILE A 206 -4.43 9.44 -5.55
N ALA A 207 -4.17 8.25 -5.00
CA ALA A 207 -3.47 8.11 -3.73
C ALA A 207 -2.08 8.78 -3.76
N MET A 208 -1.33 8.58 -4.85
CA MET A 208 0.00 9.16 -5.02
C MET A 208 -0.04 10.68 -5.24
N GLU A 209 -1.04 11.21 -5.97
CA GLU A 209 -1.25 12.65 -6.16
C GLU A 209 -1.64 13.37 -4.86
N LEU A 210 -2.29 12.68 -3.91
CA LEU A 210 -2.55 13.20 -2.57
C LEU A 210 -1.27 13.34 -1.73
N GLY A 211 -0.18 12.66 -2.11
CA GLY A 211 1.11 12.71 -1.41
C GLY A 211 1.44 11.45 -0.62
N ALA A 212 0.71 10.35 -0.83
CA ALA A 212 1.09 9.06 -0.28
C ALA A 212 2.51 8.67 -0.71
N ASP A 213 3.26 7.99 0.16
CA ASP A 213 4.62 7.55 -0.15
C ASP A 213 4.64 6.24 -0.91
N GLY A 214 3.56 5.47 -0.85
CA GLY A 214 3.37 4.24 -1.59
C GLY A 214 1.92 3.78 -1.56
N VAL A 215 1.65 2.70 -2.28
CA VAL A 215 0.34 2.03 -2.29
C VAL A 215 0.55 0.53 -2.14
N LEU A 216 -0.23 -0.11 -1.26
CA LEU A 216 -0.31 -1.54 -1.15
C LEU A 216 -1.64 -2.04 -1.70
N LEU A 217 -1.59 -3.04 -2.55
CA LEU A 217 -2.76 -3.63 -3.18
C LEU A 217 -2.58 -5.14 -3.45
N ASN A 218 -3.67 -5.85 -3.58
CA ASN A 218 -3.67 -7.25 -4.02
C ASN A 218 -4.83 -7.53 -4.97
N THR A 219 -6.06 -7.44 -4.50
CA THR A 219 -7.27 -7.89 -5.21
C THR A 219 -7.46 -7.16 -6.54
N GLY A 220 -7.12 -5.87 -6.62
CA GLY A 220 -7.20 -5.08 -7.85
C GLY A 220 -6.34 -5.64 -8.99
N VAL A 221 -5.23 -6.32 -8.67
CA VAL A 221 -4.41 -7.04 -9.63
C VAL A 221 -4.89 -8.48 -9.78
N ALA A 222 -4.98 -9.23 -8.67
CA ALA A 222 -5.25 -10.67 -8.70
C ALA A 222 -6.59 -11.04 -9.36
N HIS A 223 -7.62 -10.20 -9.24
CA HIS A 223 -8.94 -10.40 -9.84
C HIS A 223 -9.16 -9.66 -11.16
N ALA A 224 -8.17 -8.95 -11.68
CA ALA A 224 -8.26 -8.38 -13.02
C ALA A 224 -8.40 -9.48 -14.07
N LYS A 225 -9.03 -9.17 -15.21
CA LYS A 225 -9.12 -10.11 -16.34
C LYS A 225 -7.74 -10.51 -16.85
N ASP A 226 -6.77 -9.61 -16.77
CA ASP A 226 -5.36 -9.84 -17.07
C ASP A 226 -4.52 -9.27 -15.91
N PRO A 227 -4.16 -10.10 -14.92
CA PRO A 227 -3.39 -9.65 -13.77
C PRO A 227 -2.02 -9.08 -14.10
N VAL A 228 -1.35 -9.63 -15.12
CA VAL A 228 -0.02 -9.18 -15.54
C VAL A 228 -0.08 -7.77 -16.12
N ARG A 229 -1.03 -7.53 -17.02
CA ARG A 229 -1.24 -6.20 -17.62
C ARG A 229 -1.71 -5.19 -16.57
N MET A 230 -2.57 -5.58 -15.62
CA MET A 230 -3.00 -4.72 -14.54
C MET A 230 -1.84 -4.36 -13.61
N ALA A 231 -0.95 -5.30 -13.31
CA ALA A 231 0.25 -5.03 -12.52
C ALA A 231 1.17 -3.98 -13.19
N GLN A 232 1.34 -4.05 -14.52
CA GLN A 232 2.04 -3.00 -15.28
C GLN A 232 1.34 -1.64 -15.18
N ALA A 233 0.01 -1.63 -15.31
CA ALA A 233 -0.77 -0.40 -15.18
C ALA A 233 -0.61 0.24 -13.79
N MET A 234 -0.63 -0.57 -12.72
CA MET A 234 -0.40 -0.11 -11.34
C MET A 234 1.02 0.48 -11.17
N LYS A 235 2.04 -0.13 -11.77
CA LYS A 235 3.40 0.40 -11.78
C LYS A 235 3.45 1.80 -12.40
N HIS A 236 2.90 1.97 -13.60
CA HIS A 236 2.86 3.28 -14.26
C HIS A 236 2.03 4.30 -13.49
N ALA A 237 0.98 3.88 -12.82
CA ALA A 237 0.15 4.74 -11.98
C ALA A 237 0.91 5.30 -10.77
N ILE A 238 1.73 4.47 -10.10
CA ILE A 238 2.65 4.92 -9.04
C ILE A 238 3.59 6.00 -9.55
N GLU A 239 4.21 5.77 -10.70
CA GLU A 239 5.16 6.69 -11.30
C GLU A 239 4.50 8.02 -11.69
N ALA A 240 3.38 7.93 -12.40
CA ALA A 240 2.62 9.11 -12.85
C ALA A 240 2.12 9.96 -11.67
N GLY A 241 1.50 9.32 -10.67
CA GLY A 241 0.97 10.04 -9.50
C GLY A 241 2.07 10.68 -8.67
N ARG A 242 3.23 10.00 -8.47
CA ARG A 242 4.36 10.59 -7.75
C ARG A 242 4.96 11.78 -8.48
N LEU A 243 5.13 11.69 -9.80
CA LEU A 243 5.63 12.81 -10.61
C LEU A 243 4.67 14.00 -10.58
N ALA A 244 3.37 13.75 -10.67
CA ALA A 244 2.34 14.79 -10.59
C ALA A 244 2.36 15.49 -9.23
N TYR A 245 2.46 14.73 -8.12
CA TYR A 245 2.59 15.28 -6.77
C TYR A 245 3.81 16.19 -6.62
N LEU A 246 4.99 15.71 -7.06
CA LEU A 246 6.25 16.47 -6.97
C LEU A 246 6.27 17.71 -7.86
N SER A 247 5.58 17.68 -8.99
CA SER A 247 5.47 18.81 -9.91
C SER A 247 4.53 19.89 -9.40
N GLY A 248 3.62 19.54 -8.51
CA GLY A 248 2.58 20.44 -8.02
C GLY A 248 1.44 20.63 -9.03
N ARG A 249 0.24 20.58 -8.54
CA ARG A 249 -0.97 20.80 -9.34
C ARG A 249 -1.23 22.30 -9.53
N ILE A 250 -1.67 22.72 -10.72
CA ILE A 250 -2.19 24.08 -10.91
C ILE A 250 -3.45 24.31 -10.03
N PRO A 251 -3.68 25.52 -9.51
CA PRO A 251 -4.87 25.82 -8.71
C PRO A 251 -6.17 25.52 -9.47
N LYS A 252 -7.13 24.90 -8.79
CA LYS A 252 -8.49 24.76 -9.33
C LYS A 252 -9.14 26.12 -9.41
N LYS A 253 -9.65 26.49 -10.59
CA LYS A 253 -10.37 27.76 -10.81
C LYS A 253 -11.84 27.48 -11.08
N ARG A 254 -12.71 28.37 -10.58
CA ARG A 254 -14.15 28.29 -10.86
C ARG A 254 -14.46 28.62 -12.32
N TYR A 255 -13.72 29.57 -12.90
CA TYR A 255 -13.95 30.07 -14.26
C TYR A 255 -12.78 29.70 -15.16
N ALA A 256 -13.08 29.56 -16.44
CA ALA A 256 -12.08 29.28 -17.47
C ALA A 256 -11.05 30.41 -17.56
N THR A 257 -9.83 30.06 -17.91
CA THR A 257 -8.77 30.98 -18.28
C THR A 257 -8.26 30.55 -19.65
N ALA A 258 -8.21 31.45 -20.61
CA ALA A 258 -7.69 31.13 -21.94
C ALA A 258 -6.24 30.63 -21.84
N SER A 259 -5.94 29.54 -22.55
CA SER A 259 -4.58 28.95 -22.62
C SER A 259 -3.71 29.68 -23.66
N SER A 260 -4.33 30.35 -24.66
CA SER A 260 -3.62 31.09 -25.67
C SER A 260 -3.60 32.57 -25.32
N PRO A 261 -2.47 33.28 -25.51
CA PRO A 261 -2.42 34.74 -25.30
C PRO A 261 -3.34 35.47 -26.26
N PHE A 262 -3.96 36.54 -25.81
CA PHE A 262 -4.76 37.39 -26.64
C PHE A 262 -3.91 38.36 -27.52
N GLU A 263 -2.63 38.48 -27.21
CA GLU A 263 -1.69 39.28 -28.00
C GLU A 263 -1.29 38.53 -29.28
N GLY A 264 -1.31 39.20 -30.41
CA GLY A 264 -0.97 38.66 -31.72
C GLY A 264 -2.10 37.86 -32.41
N VAL A 265 -3.35 38.07 -31.99
CA VAL A 265 -4.50 37.52 -32.71
C VAL A 265 -4.61 38.27 -34.05
N ILE A 266 -4.61 37.49 -35.15
CA ILE A 266 -4.95 38.04 -36.47
C ILE A 266 -6.40 38.46 -36.41
N SER A 267 -6.63 39.78 -36.32
CA SER A 267 -7.99 40.33 -36.43
C SER A 267 -8.48 40.15 -37.87
N TYR A 268 -9.57 39.38 -38.04
CA TYR A 268 -10.31 39.38 -39.32
C TYR A 268 -10.84 40.79 -39.51
N ILE A 269 -10.38 41.46 -40.56
CA ILE A 269 -10.97 42.73 -41.05
C ILE A 269 -12.13 42.31 -41.98
N PRO A 270 -13.41 42.53 -41.56
CA PRO A 270 -14.51 42.27 -42.47
C PRO A 270 -14.53 43.32 -43.54
N GLY A 271 -14.32 42.95 -44.80
CA GLY A 271 -14.61 43.75 -45.95
C GLY A 271 -13.44 44.55 -46.55
N GLU A 272 -12.49 43.89 -47.13
CA GLU A 272 -11.86 44.28 -48.37
C GLU A 272 -12.25 43.30 -49.50
#